data_4666b9028361fc712c72ac6f0038ffe0
#
_entry.id   4666b9028361fc712c72ac6f0038ffe0
#
_cell.length_a   1.000
_cell.length_b   1.000
_cell.length_c   1.000
_cell.angle_alpha   90.00
_cell.angle_beta   90.00
_cell.angle_gamma   90.00
#
_symmetry.space_group_name_H-M   'P 1'
#
loop_
_entity.id
_entity.type
_entity.pdbx_description
1 polymer ?
#
loop_
_entity_poly.entity_id
_entity_poly.type
_entity_poly.pdbx_seq_one_letter_code
_entity_poly.pdbx_strand_id
1 'polypeptide(L)'
;DMESNETDVRWYPLFSLLYTLKGRCDSLKDGFPDGEVAEIDDTVRSVLTGLSDCFTYGLLDRDPDSLLRVFRKVVELDESYQPLESEVLENNDSAQGCALSWFCQLLNRGLVGAVVDILARYENITDYYSYSLFVSSDGAPLLKTILADLAPLTFRLPTTISLPSPTVSPPPSR
;
A
#
# COMPACT_ATOMS: atom_id res chain seq x y z
N ASP A 1 18.31 -21.73 -6.44
CA ASP A 1 17.94 -22.55 -5.29
C ASP A 1 16.92 -21.80 -4.44
N MET A 2 15.75 -22.40 -4.29
CA MET A 2 14.65 -21.74 -3.61
C MET A 2 14.92 -21.46 -2.12
N GLU A 3 15.75 -22.25 -1.50
CA GLU A 3 16.10 -22.05 -0.09
C GLU A 3 16.92 -20.78 0.11
N SER A 4 17.67 -20.34 -0.89
CA SER A 4 18.52 -19.17 -0.73
C SER A 4 17.75 -17.87 -0.63
N ASN A 5 16.48 -17.82 -1.10
CA ASN A 5 15.70 -16.58 -1.05
C ASN A 5 15.38 -16.17 0.38
N GLU A 6 15.01 -17.10 1.24
CA GLU A 6 14.60 -16.79 2.62
C GLU A 6 15.79 -16.45 3.51
N THR A 7 16.98 -16.96 3.18
CA THR A 7 18.19 -16.67 3.96
C THR A 7 18.98 -15.50 3.40
N ASP A 8 18.58 -14.98 2.21
CA ASP A 8 19.25 -13.86 1.60
C ASP A 8 18.94 -12.57 2.37
N VAL A 9 19.97 -11.93 2.88
CA VAL A 9 19.82 -10.70 3.69
C VAL A 9 19.10 -9.59 2.95
N ARG A 10 19.07 -9.62 1.61
CA ARG A 10 18.37 -8.61 0.81
C ARG A 10 16.85 -8.65 1.00
N TRP A 11 16.30 -9.76 1.51
CA TRP A 11 14.88 -9.90 1.80
C TRP A 11 14.50 -9.43 3.21
N TYR A 12 15.47 -9.29 4.11
CA TYR A 12 15.19 -8.95 5.49
C TYR A 12 14.43 -7.63 5.66
N PRO A 13 14.77 -6.55 4.92
CA PRO A 13 14.00 -5.33 5.07
C PRO A 13 12.54 -5.49 4.67
N LEU A 14 12.25 -6.29 3.66
CA LEU A 14 10.86 -6.56 3.24
C LEU A 14 10.09 -7.23 4.38
N PHE A 15 10.66 -8.29 4.97
CA PHE A 15 9.97 -8.98 6.05
C PHE A 15 9.83 -8.10 7.29
N SER A 16 10.80 -7.24 7.56
CA SER A 16 10.69 -6.26 8.62
C SER A 16 9.52 -5.31 8.39
N LEU A 17 9.34 -4.83 7.16
CA LEU A 17 8.21 -3.97 6.80
C LEU A 17 6.87 -4.70 6.96
N LEU A 18 6.81 -5.98 6.56
CA LEU A 18 5.60 -6.77 6.68
C LEU A 18 5.21 -7.00 8.15
N TYR A 19 6.17 -7.32 9.00
CA TYR A 19 5.90 -7.50 10.42
C TYR A 19 5.52 -6.20 11.11
N THR A 20 6.11 -5.09 10.69
CA THR A 20 5.70 -3.77 11.17
C THR A 20 4.25 -3.48 10.78
N LEU A 21 3.89 -3.78 9.54
CA LEU A 21 2.52 -3.62 9.07
C LEU A 21 1.55 -4.50 9.88
N LYS A 22 1.95 -5.73 10.19
CA LYS A 22 1.12 -6.62 11.01
C LYS A 22 0.79 -5.97 12.36
N GLY A 23 1.78 -5.42 13.04
CA GLY A 23 1.56 -4.74 14.32
C GLY A 23 0.62 -3.54 14.19
N ARG A 24 0.75 -2.79 13.09
CA ARG A 24 -0.12 -1.65 12.82
C ARG A 24 -1.56 -2.09 12.54
N CYS A 25 -1.74 -3.19 11.83
CA CYS A 25 -3.08 -3.74 11.59
C CYS A 25 -3.72 -4.23 12.89
N ASP A 26 -2.95 -4.86 13.76
CA ASP A 26 -3.44 -5.30 15.07
C ASP A 26 -3.90 -4.10 15.91
N SER A 27 -3.11 -3.02 15.90
CA SER A 27 -3.47 -1.78 16.62
C SER A 27 -4.73 -1.15 16.04
N LEU A 28 -4.89 -1.21 14.73
CA LEU A 28 -6.09 -0.67 14.09
C LEU A 28 -7.34 -1.45 14.52
N LYS A 29 -7.26 -2.77 14.53
CA LYS A 29 -8.39 -3.61 14.99
C LYS A 29 -8.77 -3.29 16.42
N ASP A 30 -7.78 -3.15 17.29
CA ASP A 30 -8.02 -2.87 18.69
C ASP A 30 -8.67 -1.50 18.91
N GLY A 31 -8.37 -0.56 18.02
CA GLY A 31 -8.91 0.80 18.10
C GLY A 31 -10.33 0.95 17.60
N PHE A 32 -10.87 -0.03 16.90
CA PHE A 32 -12.21 0.03 16.29
C PHE A 32 -13.02 -1.23 16.62
N PRO A 33 -13.41 -1.39 17.89
CA PRO A 33 -14.13 -2.60 18.30
C PRO A 33 -15.52 -2.74 17.66
N ASP A 34 -16.13 -1.65 17.20
CA ASP A 34 -17.38 -1.70 16.46
C ASP A 34 -17.18 -2.07 14.98
N GLY A 35 -15.94 -2.10 14.52
CA GLY A 35 -15.61 -2.54 13.17
C GLY A 35 -15.74 -1.51 12.07
N GLU A 36 -16.10 -0.26 12.37
CA GLU A 36 -16.25 0.78 11.34
C GLU A 36 -15.10 1.78 11.38
N VAL A 37 -14.45 1.98 10.21
CA VAL A 37 -13.31 2.88 10.05
C VAL A 37 -13.64 3.86 8.92
N ALA A 38 -13.97 5.11 9.31
CA ALA A 38 -14.42 6.11 8.34
C ALA A 38 -13.48 7.31 8.22
N GLU A 39 -12.52 7.46 9.13
CA GLU A 39 -11.62 8.61 9.12
C GLU A 39 -10.18 8.15 9.08
N ILE A 40 -9.33 8.98 8.47
CA ILE A 40 -7.90 8.71 8.44
C ILE A 40 -7.27 9.36 9.67
N ASP A 41 -7.36 8.66 10.80
CA ASP A 41 -6.67 9.06 12.01
C ASP A 41 -5.22 8.56 11.98
N ASP A 42 -4.49 8.74 13.07
CA ASP A 42 -3.08 8.34 13.11
C ASP A 42 -2.90 6.83 12.93
N THR A 43 -3.82 6.02 13.45
CA THR A 43 -3.75 4.58 13.34
C THR A 43 -3.96 4.13 11.89
N VAL A 44 -4.97 4.69 11.23
CA VAL A 44 -5.23 4.40 9.81
C VAL A 44 -4.08 4.87 8.96
N ARG A 45 -3.56 6.07 9.21
CA ARG A 45 -2.42 6.61 8.47
C ARG A 45 -1.19 5.70 8.61
N SER A 46 -0.99 5.15 9.79
CA SER A 46 0.10 4.21 10.04
C SER A 46 -0.02 2.96 9.17
N VAL A 47 -1.24 2.42 9.01
CA VAL A 47 -1.48 1.27 8.14
C VAL A 47 -1.25 1.65 6.68
N LEU A 48 -1.76 2.81 6.24
CA LEU A 48 -1.56 3.27 4.86
C LEU A 48 -0.09 3.46 4.54
N THR A 49 0.68 4.05 5.46
CA THR A 49 2.12 4.20 5.30
C THR A 49 2.80 2.85 5.21
N GLY A 50 2.40 1.90 6.05
CA GLY A 50 2.95 0.54 6.01
C GLY A 50 2.68 -0.16 4.69
N LEU A 51 1.48 -0.02 4.15
CA LEU A 51 1.15 -0.58 2.82
C LEU A 51 2.01 0.08 1.74
N SER A 52 2.14 1.40 1.79
CA SER A 52 2.97 2.12 0.84
C SER A 52 4.43 1.65 0.92
N ASP A 53 4.96 1.48 2.12
CA ASP A 53 6.34 1.00 2.31
C ASP A 53 6.53 -0.40 1.71
N CYS A 54 5.57 -1.30 1.93
CA CYS A 54 5.65 -2.64 1.39
C CYS A 54 5.56 -2.64 -0.14
N PHE A 55 4.69 -1.80 -0.70
CA PHE A 55 4.50 -1.73 -2.15
C PHE A 55 5.64 -1.00 -2.87
N THR A 56 6.34 -0.10 -2.19
CA THR A 56 7.45 0.63 -2.81
C THR A 56 8.80 -0.06 -2.62
N TYR A 57 8.89 -1.03 -1.72
CA TYR A 57 10.16 -1.72 -1.48
C TYR A 57 10.61 -2.41 -2.75
N GLY A 58 11.84 -2.13 -3.13
CA GLY A 58 12.45 -2.77 -4.31
C GLY A 58 12.09 -2.15 -5.65
N LEU A 59 11.34 -1.04 -5.68
CA LEU A 59 11.08 -0.34 -6.93
C LEU A 59 12.39 0.08 -7.60
N LEU A 60 12.51 -0.19 -8.89
CA LEU A 60 13.69 0.15 -9.67
C LEU A 60 13.83 1.64 -9.86
N ASP A 61 12.70 2.31 -10.08
CA ASP A 61 12.63 3.75 -10.23
C ASP A 61 11.93 4.32 -9.01
N ARG A 62 12.59 5.23 -8.32
CA ARG A 62 12.09 5.76 -7.05
C ARG A 62 11.51 7.16 -7.15
N ASP A 63 11.16 7.62 -8.34
CA ASP A 63 10.51 8.91 -8.42
C ASP A 63 9.09 8.83 -7.83
N PRO A 64 8.49 9.97 -7.48
CA PRO A 64 7.18 9.96 -6.78
C PRO A 64 6.04 9.30 -7.56
N ASP A 65 6.16 9.21 -8.89
CA ASP A 65 5.12 8.63 -9.73
C ASP A 65 5.25 7.13 -9.92
N SER A 66 6.32 6.51 -9.41
CA SER A 66 6.61 5.10 -9.67
C SER A 66 5.50 4.18 -9.21
N LEU A 67 4.96 4.40 -8.00
CA LEU A 67 3.89 3.57 -7.49
C LEU A 67 2.62 3.76 -8.31
N LEU A 68 2.36 4.96 -8.79
CA LEU A 68 1.21 5.20 -9.66
C LEU A 68 1.32 4.44 -10.98
N ARG A 69 2.53 4.31 -11.50
CA ARG A 69 2.74 3.50 -12.72
C ARG A 69 2.44 2.02 -12.46
N VAL A 70 2.76 1.54 -11.26
CA VAL A 70 2.41 0.17 -10.87
C VAL A 70 0.89 0.01 -10.82
N PHE A 71 0.19 0.96 -10.19
CA PHE A 71 -1.27 0.93 -10.16
C PHE A 71 -1.88 1.06 -11.55
N ARG A 72 -1.27 1.87 -12.42
CA ARG A 72 -1.69 1.97 -13.80
C ARG A 72 -1.59 0.62 -14.51
N LYS A 73 -0.52 -0.13 -14.23
CA LYS A 73 -0.37 -1.48 -14.78
C LYS A 73 -1.48 -2.40 -14.28
N VAL A 74 -1.90 -2.27 -13.04
CA VAL A 74 -3.04 -3.05 -12.52
C VAL A 74 -4.30 -2.77 -13.36
N VAL A 75 -4.57 -1.50 -13.69
CA VAL A 75 -5.71 -1.12 -14.51
C VAL A 75 -5.60 -1.73 -15.91
N GLU A 76 -4.40 -1.72 -16.49
CA GLU A 76 -4.18 -2.31 -17.81
C GLU A 76 -4.39 -3.84 -17.81
N LEU A 77 -4.04 -4.49 -16.71
CA LEU A 77 -4.20 -5.95 -16.57
C LEU A 77 -5.64 -6.34 -16.21
N ASP A 78 -6.37 -5.44 -15.57
CA ASP A 78 -7.76 -5.67 -15.17
C ASP A 78 -8.54 -4.36 -15.25
N GLU A 79 -9.30 -4.21 -16.31
CA GLU A 79 -10.04 -2.97 -16.60
C GLU A 79 -11.08 -2.62 -15.56
N SER A 80 -11.48 -3.57 -14.71
CA SER A 80 -12.47 -3.30 -13.66
C SER A 80 -11.96 -2.28 -12.64
N TYR A 81 -10.66 -2.01 -12.61
CA TYR A 81 -10.07 -0.98 -11.74
C TYR A 81 -10.09 0.41 -12.35
N GLN A 82 -10.52 0.56 -13.60
CA GLN A 82 -10.49 1.87 -14.26
C GLN A 82 -11.36 2.93 -13.57
N PRO A 83 -12.60 2.63 -13.12
CA PRO A 83 -13.39 3.62 -12.39
C PRO A 83 -12.70 4.07 -11.10
N LEU A 84 -12.02 3.15 -10.42
CA LEU A 84 -11.28 3.49 -9.21
C LEU A 84 -10.13 4.45 -9.52
N GLU A 85 -9.37 4.17 -10.58
CA GLU A 85 -8.28 5.04 -11.01
C GLU A 85 -8.80 6.44 -11.33
N SER A 86 -9.89 6.55 -12.08
CA SER A 86 -10.47 7.83 -12.43
C SER A 86 -10.87 8.62 -11.20
N GLU A 87 -11.51 7.97 -10.23
CA GLU A 87 -11.91 8.61 -8.99
C GLU A 87 -10.71 9.13 -8.20
N VAL A 88 -9.67 8.33 -8.09
CA VAL A 88 -8.45 8.72 -7.38
C VAL A 88 -7.78 9.93 -8.03
N LEU A 89 -7.63 9.89 -9.36
CA LEU A 89 -6.93 10.95 -10.09
C LEU A 89 -7.72 12.25 -10.09
N GLU A 90 -9.05 12.18 -10.14
CA GLU A 90 -9.90 13.37 -10.13
C GLU A 90 -9.90 14.08 -8.78
N ASN A 91 -9.65 13.37 -7.70
CA ASN A 91 -9.80 13.89 -6.35
C ASN A 91 -8.48 14.19 -5.64
N ASN A 92 -7.35 13.99 -6.29
CA ASN A 92 -6.05 14.21 -5.68
C ASN A 92 -5.10 14.86 -6.66
N ASP A 93 -4.33 15.85 -6.20
CA ASP A 93 -3.44 16.63 -7.04
C ASP A 93 -1.99 16.15 -7.03
N SER A 94 -1.58 15.41 -5.98
CA SER A 94 -0.20 14.97 -5.84
C SER A 94 -0.09 13.47 -6.04
N ALA A 95 1.10 13.03 -6.47
CA ALA A 95 1.38 11.60 -6.61
C ALA A 95 1.21 10.87 -5.28
N GLN A 96 1.67 11.46 -4.18
CA GLN A 96 1.55 10.86 -2.86
C GLN A 96 0.08 10.74 -2.44
N GLY A 97 -0.70 11.80 -2.65
CA GLY A 97 -2.13 11.78 -2.35
C GLY A 97 -2.86 10.73 -3.17
N CYS A 98 -2.54 10.62 -4.45
CA CYS A 98 -3.12 9.60 -5.32
C CYS A 98 -2.79 8.19 -4.83
N ALA A 99 -1.53 7.92 -4.47
CA ALA A 99 -1.12 6.61 -4.00
C ALA A 99 -1.86 6.23 -2.71
N LEU A 100 -1.93 7.15 -1.75
CA LEU A 100 -2.66 6.89 -0.50
C LEU A 100 -4.16 6.70 -0.76
N SER A 101 -4.72 7.48 -1.65
CA SER A 101 -6.12 7.34 -2.05
C SER A 101 -6.39 5.96 -2.68
N TRP A 102 -5.47 5.46 -3.51
CA TRP A 102 -5.56 4.12 -4.05
C TRP A 102 -5.71 3.08 -2.93
N PHE A 103 -4.84 3.16 -1.92
CA PHE A 103 -4.91 2.22 -0.80
C PHE A 103 -6.23 2.36 -0.03
N CYS A 104 -6.69 3.59 0.18
CA CYS A 104 -7.98 3.82 0.84
C CYS A 104 -9.12 3.15 0.09
N GLN A 105 -9.17 3.33 -1.22
CA GLN A 105 -10.22 2.76 -2.04
C GLN A 105 -10.12 1.25 -2.11
N LEU A 106 -8.91 0.71 -2.16
CA LEU A 106 -8.72 -0.74 -2.12
C LEU A 106 -9.16 -1.34 -0.78
N LEU A 107 -8.87 -0.65 0.34
CA LEU A 107 -9.34 -1.09 1.65
C LEU A 107 -10.86 -1.02 1.73
N ASN A 108 -11.47 0.06 1.23
CA ASN A 108 -12.92 0.22 1.24
C ASN A 108 -13.63 -0.95 0.53
N ARG A 109 -13.01 -1.51 -0.49
CA ARG A 109 -13.57 -2.56 -1.33
C ARG A 109 -13.01 -3.94 -1.04
N GLY A 110 -12.06 -4.05 -0.10
CA GLY A 110 -11.43 -5.32 0.21
C GLY A 110 -10.59 -5.89 -0.92
N LEU A 111 -9.96 -5.03 -1.73
CA LEU A 111 -9.27 -5.44 -2.95
C LEU A 111 -7.75 -5.42 -2.87
N VAL A 112 -7.15 -5.09 -1.72
CA VAL A 112 -5.68 -5.04 -1.62
C VAL A 112 -5.09 -6.40 -1.97
N GLY A 113 -5.64 -7.47 -1.42
CA GLY A 113 -5.16 -8.83 -1.72
C GLY A 113 -5.28 -9.19 -3.20
N ALA A 114 -6.37 -8.75 -3.84
CA ALA A 114 -6.57 -9.01 -5.27
C ALA A 114 -5.52 -8.29 -6.11
N VAL A 115 -5.18 -7.05 -5.75
CA VAL A 115 -4.11 -6.31 -6.44
C VAL A 115 -2.76 -7.01 -6.26
N VAL A 116 -2.48 -7.48 -5.04
CA VAL A 116 -1.25 -8.24 -4.79
C VAL A 116 -1.19 -9.47 -5.69
N ASP A 117 -2.31 -10.19 -5.85
CA ASP A 117 -2.36 -11.36 -6.72
C ASP A 117 -2.11 -11.02 -8.18
N ILE A 118 -2.70 -9.91 -8.65
CA ILE A 118 -2.51 -9.47 -10.03
C ILE A 118 -1.03 -9.18 -10.29
N LEU A 119 -0.39 -8.44 -9.40
CA LEU A 119 1.01 -8.07 -9.57
C LEU A 119 1.95 -9.26 -9.38
N ALA A 120 1.64 -10.17 -8.46
CA ALA A 120 2.48 -11.35 -8.23
C ALA A 120 2.43 -12.32 -9.42
N ARG A 121 1.33 -12.31 -10.18
CA ARG A 121 1.18 -13.16 -11.37
C ARG A 121 1.63 -12.48 -12.65
N TYR A 122 1.88 -11.18 -12.60
CA TYR A 122 2.35 -10.47 -13.79
C TYR A 122 3.78 -10.90 -14.12
N GLU A 123 3.96 -11.50 -15.30
CA GLU A 123 5.24 -12.10 -15.67
C GLU A 123 6.37 -11.09 -15.83
N ASN A 124 6.04 -9.83 -16.13
CA ASN A 124 7.05 -8.79 -16.30
C ASN A 124 7.15 -7.86 -15.08
N ILE A 125 6.75 -8.35 -13.90
CA ILE A 125 6.82 -7.54 -12.67
C ILE A 125 8.26 -7.07 -12.39
N THR A 126 9.25 -7.82 -12.85
CA THR A 126 10.66 -7.46 -12.68
C THR A 126 11.07 -6.23 -13.51
N ASP A 127 10.22 -5.77 -14.43
CA ASP A 127 10.42 -4.49 -15.09
C ASP A 127 10.24 -3.31 -14.13
N TYR A 128 9.52 -3.51 -13.03
CA TYR A 128 9.24 -2.49 -12.03
C TYR A 128 10.02 -2.70 -10.73
N TYR A 129 10.29 -3.94 -10.38
CA TYR A 129 10.83 -4.27 -9.05
C TYR A 129 12.05 -5.17 -9.12
N SER A 130 12.95 -4.98 -8.16
CA SER A 130 14.03 -5.93 -7.91
C SER A 130 13.60 -6.93 -6.82
N TYR A 131 13.96 -6.70 -5.57
CA TYR A 131 13.59 -7.56 -4.44
C TYR A 131 12.30 -7.04 -3.80
N SER A 132 11.17 -7.44 -4.37
CA SER A 132 9.89 -6.92 -3.89
C SER A 132 9.02 -8.03 -3.33
N LEU A 133 7.96 -7.61 -2.66
CA LEU A 133 6.96 -8.53 -2.14
C LEU A 133 6.31 -9.37 -3.25
N PHE A 134 6.25 -8.85 -4.48
CA PHE A 134 5.62 -9.53 -5.61
C PHE A 134 6.54 -10.59 -6.23
N VAL A 135 7.83 -10.48 -6.01
CA VAL A 135 8.83 -11.43 -6.51
C VAL A 135 9.12 -12.50 -5.46
N SER A 136 8.97 -12.16 -4.19
CA SER A 136 9.22 -13.08 -3.08
C SER A 136 8.19 -14.20 -3.04
N SER A 137 8.64 -15.45 -2.90
CA SER A 137 7.73 -16.59 -2.78
C SER A 137 6.88 -16.52 -1.50
N ASP A 138 7.35 -15.84 -0.46
CA ASP A 138 6.67 -15.77 0.83
C ASP A 138 6.06 -14.40 1.12
N GLY A 139 6.54 -13.35 0.45
CA GLY A 139 6.13 -11.99 0.74
C GLY A 139 4.66 -11.73 0.46
N ALA A 140 4.20 -12.04 -0.74
CA ALA A 140 2.80 -11.83 -1.11
C ALA A 140 1.85 -12.67 -0.26
N PRO A 141 2.09 -13.98 -0.05
CA PRO A 141 1.23 -14.75 0.85
C PRO A 141 1.19 -14.20 2.28
N LEU A 142 2.33 -13.74 2.80
CA LEU A 142 2.37 -13.16 4.14
C LEU A 142 1.56 -11.87 4.20
N LEU A 143 1.70 -11.00 3.22
CA LEU A 143 0.90 -9.77 3.17
C LEU A 143 -0.59 -10.09 3.15
N LYS A 144 -1.01 -11.06 2.35
CA LYS A 144 -2.42 -11.45 2.29
C LYS A 144 -2.91 -11.97 3.63
N THR A 145 -2.08 -12.72 4.35
CA THR A 145 -2.42 -13.20 5.69
C THR A 145 -2.60 -12.04 6.67
N ILE A 146 -1.69 -11.05 6.61
CA ILE A 146 -1.79 -9.86 7.44
C ILE A 146 -3.08 -9.08 7.14
N LEU A 147 -3.40 -8.92 5.86
CA LEU A 147 -4.60 -8.19 5.45
C LEU A 147 -5.89 -8.93 5.82
N ALA A 148 -5.84 -10.24 5.89
CA ALA A 148 -7.00 -11.03 6.32
C ALA A 148 -7.43 -10.69 7.74
N ASP A 149 -6.50 -10.23 8.58
CA ASP A 149 -6.81 -9.78 9.92
C ASP A 149 -7.70 -8.54 9.94
N LEU A 150 -7.74 -7.79 8.83
CA LEU A 150 -8.58 -6.60 8.71
C LEU A 150 -10.01 -6.93 8.23
N ALA A 151 -10.29 -8.18 7.91
CA ALA A 151 -11.60 -8.59 7.39
C ALA A 151 -12.78 -8.19 8.28
N PRO A 152 -12.67 -8.21 9.63
CA PRO A 152 -13.78 -7.77 10.47
C PRO A 152 -14.09 -6.27 10.38
N LEU A 153 -13.17 -5.47 9.82
CA LEU A 153 -13.34 -4.04 9.72
C LEU A 153 -14.05 -3.66 8.41
N THR A 154 -14.92 -2.67 8.50
CA THR A 154 -15.56 -2.06 7.33
C THR A 154 -14.93 -0.69 7.13
N PHE A 155 -14.28 -0.50 5.99
CA PHE A 155 -13.62 0.76 5.66
C PHE A 155 -14.51 1.62 4.78
N ARG A 156 -14.62 2.90 5.14
CA ARG A 156 -15.32 3.92 4.35
C ARG A 156 -14.46 5.17 4.30
N LEU A 157 -13.20 5.00 3.89
CA LEU A 157 -12.21 6.06 3.90
C LEU A 157 -12.47 7.03 2.74
N PRO A 158 -12.08 8.31 2.91
CA PRO A 158 -12.30 9.31 1.87
C PRO A 158 -11.44 9.07 0.63
N THR A 159 -11.91 9.55 -0.50
CA THR A 159 -11.15 9.49 -1.76
C THR A 159 -10.12 10.62 -1.83
N THR A 160 -10.47 11.78 -1.33
CA THR A 160 -9.55 12.92 -1.30
C THR A 160 -8.70 12.84 -0.04
N ILE A 161 -7.39 12.85 -0.23
CA ILE A 161 -6.44 12.73 0.87
C ILE A 161 -5.87 14.10 1.18
N SER A 162 -6.10 14.57 2.41
CA SER A 162 -5.47 15.79 2.90
C SER A 162 -4.08 15.46 3.42
N LEU A 163 -3.06 15.85 2.66
CA LEU A 163 -1.71 15.71 3.13
C LEU A 163 -1.41 16.86 4.10
N PRO A 164 -0.66 16.58 5.17
CA PRO A 164 -0.20 17.67 6.02
C PRO A 164 0.60 18.62 5.15
N SER A 165 0.24 19.91 5.20
CA SER A 165 1.03 20.92 4.51
C SER A 165 2.48 20.75 4.94
N PRO A 166 3.43 20.79 4.00
CA PRO A 166 4.82 20.81 4.44
C PRO A 166 4.92 21.95 5.45
N THR A 167 5.25 21.60 6.67
CA THR A 167 5.47 22.59 7.71
C THR A 167 6.64 23.44 7.28
N VAL A 168 6.34 24.45 6.52
CA VAL A 168 7.31 25.52 6.40
C VAL A 168 7.34 26.11 7.79
N SER A 169 8.38 25.81 8.51
CA SER A 169 8.63 26.53 9.75
C SER A 169 8.50 28.00 9.43
N PRO A 170 7.63 28.73 10.13
CA PRO A 170 7.57 30.16 9.89
C PRO A 170 8.99 30.71 10.02
N PRO A 171 9.39 31.61 9.15
CA PRO A 171 10.73 32.17 9.27
C PRO A 171 10.90 32.67 10.68
N PRO A 172 12.06 32.42 11.29
CA PRO A 172 12.27 32.90 12.66
C PRO A 172 11.97 34.38 12.72
N SER A 173 11.19 34.72 13.70
CA SER A 173 10.85 36.14 13.90
C SER A 173 12.12 36.95 14.02
N ARG A 174 12.19 38.00 13.28
CA ARG A 174 13.31 38.91 13.42
C ARG A 174 13.29 39.56 14.79
#